data_78792e1a836da98c8385da33facb0b48
#
_entry.id   78792e1a836da98c8385da33facb0b48
#
_cell.length_a   1.000
_cell.length_b   1.000
_cell.length_c   1.000
_cell.angle_alpha   90.00
_cell.angle_beta   90.00
_cell.angle_gamma   90.00
#
_symmetry.space_group_name_H-M   'P 1'
#
loop_
_entity.id
_entity.type
_entity.pdbx_description
1 polymer ?
#
loop_
_entity_poly.entity_id
_entity_poly.type
_entity_poly.pdbx_seq_one_letter_code
_entity_poly.pdbx_strand_id
1 'polypeptide(L)'
;MILDQIHQLSFEQIRDAYTEYLKAQNLSPLTVQTSRSDAFYLLRYDKSLDFWGMLQSDDFEEIAFSHLQTVLEERSKGNTSSNIGSYMAHLRRFRRFLYSDSKNSQPISEEKTRTKRVSYKTGRSDVPSPTPQEVSAYQLSWDAMDDYREQEHALNRLFFTLAPGNKDLADILLKVTTLNQFYSTNIFSIYPVAKHIQSLQIDDQLAAGDCTLVDDIQVVRLKEKTKHFYSFASKYCSHHNPEAFPIYDSYVDEVLRYFRDVDGFTTFRTSELKDYSRFKEILLKFRSFYGLEQFTLKEIDKYPSSLPQLRHHYQMPQGGIH
;
A
#
# COMPACT_ATOMS: atom_id res chain seq x y z
N MET A 1 -11.63 31.79 -4.30
CA MET A 1 -11.52 30.35 -4.67
C MET A 1 -12.14 30.14 -6.05
N ILE A 2 -11.63 29.19 -6.86
CA ILE A 2 -12.23 28.87 -8.19
C ILE A 2 -13.66 28.36 -8.01
N LEU A 3 -13.96 27.71 -6.89
CA LEU A 3 -15.29 27.24 -6.51
C LEU A 3 -16.36 28.33 -6.49
N ASP A 4 -16.04 29.53 -6.04
CA ASP A 4 -17.01 30.64 -5.97
C ASP A 4 -17.42 31.13 -7.37
N GLN A 5 -16.65 30.79 -8.39
CA GLN A 5 -16.84 31.17 -9.78
C GLN A 5 -17.21 29.99 -10.70
N ILE A 6 -17.28 28.76 -10.15
CA ILE A 6 -17.42 27.54 -10.94
C ILE A 6 -18.69 27.53 -11.78
N HIS A 7 -19.75 28.17 -11.29
CA HIS A 7 -21.03 28.31 -12.02
C HIS A 7 -20.99 29.34 -13.16
N GLN A 8 -19.92 30.16 -13.21
CA GLN A 8 -19.70 31.19 -14.24
C GLN A 8 -18.70 30.75 -15.31
N LEU A 9 -17.96 29.68 -15.05
CA LEU A 9 -16.92 29.18 -15.95
C LEU A 9 -17.45 28.01 -16.80
N SER A 10 -17.07 28.00 -18.07
CA SER A 10 -17.33 26.82 -18.92
C SER A 10 -16.46 25.63 -18.48
N PHE A 11 -16.90 24.41 -18.80
CA PHE A 11 -16.10 23.20 -18.55
C PHE A 11 -14.70 23.30 -19.19
N GLU A 12 -14.58 23.88 -20.38
CA GLU A 12 -13.31 24.07 -21.06
C GLU A 12 -12.37 25.01 -20.28
N GLN A 13 -12.91 26.12 -19.77
CA GLN A 13 -12.14 27.07 -18.95
C GLN A 13 -11.61 26.42 -17.68
N ILE A 14 -12.43 25.60 -17.00
CA ILE A 14 -12.02 24.86 -15.79
C ILE A 14 -10.93 23.83 -16.11
N ARG A 15 -11.12 23.07 -17.20
CA ARG A 15 -10.16 22.07 -17.67
C ARG A 15 -8.81 22.69 -18.03
N ASP A 16 -8.81 23.81 -18.71
CA ASP A 16 -7.60 24.51 -19.14
C ASP A 16 -6.88 25.13 -17.94
N ALA A 17 -7.60 25.77 -17.02
CA ALA A 17 -7.04 26.26 -15.77
C ALA A 17 -6.42 25.13 -14.92
N TYR A 18 -7.08 23.98 -14.85
CA TYR A 18 -6.52 22.80 -14.17
C TYR A 18 -5.27 22.26 -14.89
N THR A 19 -5.24 22.30 -16.21
CA THR A 19 -4.06 21.90 -16.98
C THR A 19 -2.85 22.79 -16.68
N GLU A 20 -3.04 24.10 -16.64
CA GLU A 20 -1.97 25.03 -16.26
C GLU A 20 -1.52 24.86 -14.81
N TYR A 21 -2.45 24.62 -13.90
CA TYR A 21 -2.12 24.25 -12.51
C TYR A 21 -1.26 22.99 -12.43
N LEU A 22 -1.57 21.95 -13.21
CA LEU A 22 -0.78 20.70 -13.27
C LEU A 22 0.62 20.93 -13.85
N LYS A 23 0.75 21.75 -14.89
CA LYS A 23 2.05 22.11 -15.49
C LYS A 23 2.93 22.87 -14.50
N ALA A 24 2.34 23.78 -13.72
CA ALA A 24 3.04 24.54 -12.69
C ALA A 24 3.58 23.66 -11.55
N GLN A 25 3.09 22.41 -11.42
CA GLN A 25 3.59 21.41 -10.46
C GLN A 25 4.83 20.63 -10.97
N ASN A 26 5.44 21.02 -12.07
CA ASN A 26 6.60 20.32 -12.71
C ASN A 26 6.35 18.83 -12.97
N LEU A 27 5.12 18.42 -13.25
CA LEU A 27 4.75 17.05 -13.57
C LEU A 27 5.16 16.69 -15.00
N SER A 28 5.44 15.41 -15.25
CA SER A 28 5.72 14.94 -16.60
C SER A 28 4.51 15.17 -17.53
N PRO A 29 4.73 15.41 -18.84
CA PRO A 29 3.63 15.61 -19.80
C PRO A 29 2.59 14.49 -19.77
N LEU A 30 3.04 13.24 -19.61
CA LEU A 30 2.15 12.08 -19.50
C LEU A 30 1.32 12.14 -18.20
N THR A 31 1.93 12.52 -17.07
CA THR A 31 1.21 12.69 -15.79
C THR A 31 0.18 13.81 -15.87
N VAL A 32 0.50 14.92 -16.53
CA VAL A 32 -0.45 16.03 -16.78
C VAL A 32 -1.64 15.53 -17.59
N GLN A 33 -1.39 14.82 -18.69
CA GLN A 33 -2.43 14.28 -19.56
C GLN A 33 -3.34 13.28 -18.81
N THR A 34 -2.75 12.33 -18.08
CA THR A 34 -3.49 11.32 -17.30
C THR A 34 -4.32 11.98 -16.20
N SER A 35 -3.69 12.86 -15.38
CA SER A 35 -4.40 13.56 -14.30
C SER A 35 -5.58 14.39 -14.81
N ARG A 36 -5.41 15.07 -15.94
CA ARG A 36 -6.49 15.82 -16.58
C ARG A 36 -7.63 14.91 -17.07
N SER A 37 -7.29 13.77 -17.69
CA SER A 37 -8.28 12.83 -18.18
C SER A 37 -9.08 12.20 -17.05
N ASP A 38 -8.39 11.72 -16.05
CA ASP A 38 -8.95 10.90 -14.98
C ASP A 38 -9.72 11.72 -13.96
N ALA A 39 -9.34 12.99 -13.73
CA ALA A 39 -10.08 13.91 -12.87
C ALA A 39 -11.54 14.13 -13.33
N PHE A 40 -11.81 14.00 -14.63
CA PHE A 40 -13.15 14.16 -15.19
C PHE A 40 -13.79 12.83 -15.63
N TYR A 41 -13.27 11.70 -15.13
CA TYR A 41 -13.78 10.39 -15.52
C TYR A 41 -15.25 10.20 -15.13
N LEU A 42 -15.61 10.47 -13.87
CA LEU A 42 -16.99 10.39 -13.40
C LEU A 42 -17.91 11.36 -14.12
N LEU A 43 -17.51 12.62 -14.32
CA LEU A 43 -18.31 13.60 -15.10
C LEU A 43 -18.64 13.11 -16.50
N ARG A 44 -17.74 12.33 -17.10
CA ARG A 44 -17.91 11.80 -18.45
C ARG A 44 -18.82 10.57 -18.51
N TYR A 45 -18.69 9.68 -17.54
CA TYR A 45 -19.29 8.36 -17.63
C TYR A 45 -20.43 8.09 -16.64
N ASP A 46 -20.55 8.87 -15.57
CA ASP A 46 -21.67 8.80 -14.65
C ASP A 46 -22.61 10.00 -14.79
N LYS A 47 -23.72 9.78 -15.47
CA LYS A 47 -24.72 10.83 -15.71
C LYS A 47 -25.71 10.99 -14.56
N SER A 48 -25.73 10.06 -13.62
CA SER A 48 -26.57 10.11 -12.42
C SER A 48 -25.96 10.93 -11.30
N LEU A 49 -24.63 11.15 -11.34
CA LEU A 49 -23.87 11.85 -10.31
C LEU A 49 -23.94 13.37 -10.48
N ASP A 50 -24.32 14.07 -9.42
CA ASP A 50 -24.00 15.50 -9.29
C ASP A 50 -22.50 15.66 -9.00
N PHE A 51 -21.71 15.67 -10.07
CA PHE A 51 -20.24 15.72 -9.99
C PHE A 51 -19.73 16.96 -9.23
N TRP A 52 -20.36 18.10 -9.42
CA TRP A 52 -19.93 19.34 -8.76
C TRP A 52 -20.34 19.39 -7.29
N GLY A 53 -21.54 18.90 -6.97
CA GLY A 53 -22.01 18.73 -5.60
C GLY A 53 -21.14 17.73 -4.82
N MET A 54 -20.78 16.61 -5.44
CA MET A 54 -19.83 15.65 -4.85
C MET A 54 -18.50 16.30 -4.47
N LEU A 55 -17.90 17.11 -5.36
CA LEU A 55 -16.62 17.78 -5.09
C LEU A 55 -16.70 18.79 -3.93
N GLN A 56 -17.89 19.28 -3.60
CA GLN A 56 -18.13 20.22 -2.52
C GLN A 56 -18.55 19.52 -1.22
N SER A 57 -18.99 18.26 -1.28
CA SER A 57 -19.44 17.50 -0.14
C SER A 57 -18.34 17.17 0.86
N ASP A 58 -18.68 17.14 2.14
CA ASP A 58 -17.82 16.60 3.19
C ASP A 58 -17.63 15.09 3.02
N ASP A 59 -18.62 14.40 2.45
CA ASP A 59 -18.60 12.96 2.15
C ASP A 59 -17.99 12.66 0.77
N PHE A 60 -17.19 13.58 0.21
CA PHE A 60 -16.58 13.46 -1.12
C PHE A 60 -15.91 12.11 -1.38
N GLU A 61 -15.15 11.60 -0.40
CA GLU A 61 -14.40 10.35 -0.55
C GLU A 61 -15.32 9.15 -0.75
N GLU A 62 -16.38 9.07 0.03
CA GLU A 62 -17.34 7.96 -0.01
C GLU A 62 -18.16 8.01 -1.30
N ILE A 63 -18.71 9.19 -1.63
CA ILE A 63 -19.52 9.37 -2.84
C ILE A 63 -18.65 9.07 -4.09
N ALA A 64 -17.45 9.65 -4.20
CA ALA A 64 -16.58 9.45 -5.35
C ALA A 64 -16.16 7.98 -5.50
N PHE A 65 -15.85 7.30 -4.39
CA PHE A 65 -15.46 5.90 -4.41
C PHE A 65 -16.60 5.00 -4.89
N SER A 66 -17.80 5.15 -4.33
CA SER A 66 -18.97 4.36 -4.69
C SER A 66 -19.32 4.50 -6.18
N HIS A 67 -19.34 5.73 -6.68
CA HIS A 67 -19.63 6.00 -8.09
C HIS A 67 -18.52 5.51 -9.04
N LEU A 68 -17.24 5.64 -8.66
CA LEU A 68 -16.13 5.07 -9.43
C LEU A 68 -16.22 3.54 -9.50
N GLN A 69 -16.55 2.89 -8.39
CA GLN A 69 -16.73 1.45 -8.35
C GLN A 69 -17.80 1.01 -9.35
N THR A 70 -19.00 1.59 -9.27
CA THR A 70 -20.12 1.27 -10.16
C THR A 70 -19.76 1.46 -11.64
N VAL A 71 -19.22 2.63 -11.99
CA VAL A 71 -18.88 2.94 -13.39
C VAL A 71 -17.75 2.04 -13.93
N LEU A 72 -16.77 1.71 -13.09
CA LEU A 72 -15.67 0.85 -13.52
C LEU A 72 -16.11 -0.62 -13.64
N GLU A 73 -17.00 -1.10 -12.78
CA GLU A 73 -17.61 -2.43 -12.89
C GLU A 73 -18.43 -2.58 -14.17
N GLU A 74 -19.25 -1.60 -14.50
CA GLU A 74 -20.04 -1.59 -15.74
C GLU A 74 -19.18 -1.56 -17.01
N ARG A 75 -18.02 -0.90 -16.98
CA ARG A 75 -17.18 -0.65 -18.16
C ARG A 75 -15.97 -1.57 -18.30
N SER A 76 -15.52 -2.17 -17.22
CA SER A 76 -14.34 -3.06 -17.21
C SER A 76 -14.76 -4.52 -17.19
N LYS A 77 -14.47 -5.24 -18.27
CA LYS A 77 -14.52 -6.69 -18.25
C LYS A 77 -13.35 -7.23 -17.41
N GLY A 78 -13.39 -7.09 -16.10
CA GLY A 78 -12.63 -7.94 -15.19
C GLY A 78 -11.40 -7.39 -14.45
N ASN A 79 -11.16 -6.10 -14.32
CA ASN A 79 -10.07 -5.62 -13.43
C ASN A 79 -10.34 -4.22 -12.84
N THR A 80 -11.27 -4.16 -11.90
CA THR A 80 -11.86 -2.89 -11.41
C THR A 80 -11.06 -2.26 -10.28
N SER A 81 -10.51 -3.05 -9.38
CA SER A 81 -10.00 -2.54 -8.09
C SER A 81 -8.64 -1.81 -8.19
N SER A 82 -7.76 -2.17 -9.12
CA SER A 82 -6.46 -1.51 -9.28
C SER A 82 -6.54 -0.08 -9.83
N ASN A 83 -7.65 0.27 -10.48
CA ASN A 83 -7.83 1.56 -11.13
C ASN A 83 -8.50 2.61 -10.23
N ILE A 84 -9.36 2.21 -9.28
CA ILE A 84 -10.11 3.15 -8.42
C ILE A 84 -9.16 4.05 -7.63
N GLY A 85 -8.09 3.50 -7.05
CA GLY A 85 -7.10 4.27 -6.30
C GLY A 85 -6.43 5.38 -7.13
N SER A 86 -6.15 5.10 -8.40
CA SER A 86 -5.58 6.09 -9.34
C SER A 86 -6.58 7.20 -9.64
N TYR A 87 -7.83 6.86 -9.97
CA TYR A 87 -8.89 7.84 -10.23
C TYR A 87 -9.17 8.71 -8.99
N MET A 88 -9.24 8.11 -7.80
CA MET A 88 -9.38 8.84 -6.53
C MET A 88 -8.24 9.83 -6.31
N ALA A 89 -6.99 9.45 -6.59
CA ALA A 89 -5.84 10.35 -6.46
C ALA A 89 -5.96 11.57 -7.40
N HIS A 90 -6.44 11.36 -8.63
CA HIS A 90 -6.66 12.44 -9.60
C HIS A 90 -7.84 13.33 -9.21
N LEU A 91 -8.93 12.78 -8.68
CA LEU A 91 -10.07 13.53 -8.16
C LEU A 91 -9.69 14.38 -6.94
N ARG A 92 -8.92 13.83 -5.99
CA ARG A 92 -8.39 14.60 -4.83
C ARG A 92 -7.51 15.76 -5.26
N ARG A 93 -6.67 15.55 -6.28
CA ARG A 93 -5.81 16.60 -6.84
C ARG A 93 -6.65 17.69 -7.50
N PHE A 94 -7.69 17.33 -8.23
CA PHE A 94 -8.61 18.27 -8.85
C PHE A 94 -9.42 19.03 -7.81
N ARG A 95 -9.96 18.36 -6.79
CA ARG A 95 -10.62 19.02 -5.66
C ARG A 95 -9.71 20.04 -4.98
N ARG A 96 -8.45 19.69 -4.71
CA ARG A 96 -7.46 20.61 -4.13
C ARG A 96 -7.23 21.85 -5.01
N PHE A 97 -7.16 21.68 -6.32
CA PHE A 97 -7.07 22.80 -7.26
C PHE A 97 -8.28 23.74 -7.14
N LEU A 98 -9.49 23.23 -7.04
CA LEU A 98 -10.69 24.03 -6.91
C LEU A 98 -10.73 24.87 -5.62
N TYR A 99 -10.13 24.36 -4.54
CA TYR A 99 -10.01 25.04 -3.25
C TYR A 99 -8.74 25.92 -3.12
N SER A 100 -7.84 25.91 -4.10
CA SER A 100 -6.65 26.76 -4.09
C SER A 100 -7.04 28.23 -4.38
N ASP A 101 -6.47 29.16 -3.62
CA ASP A 101 -6.64 30.58 -3.92
C ASP A 101 -5.83 30.97 -5.17
N SER A 102 -6.48 31.62 -6.11
CA SER A 102 -5.89 32.07 -7.37
C SER A 102 -4.81 33.17 -7.22
N LYS A 103 -4.44 33.52 -5.99
CA LYS A 103 -3.42 34.54 -5.69
C LYS A 103 -2.06 33.97 -5.24
N ASN A 104 -1.90 32.69 -5.12
CA ASN A 104 -0.65 32.06 -4.69
C ASN A 104 -0.15 31.01 -5.71
N SER A 105 -0.07 31.41 -6.98
CA SER A 105 0.64 30.66 -8.03
C SER A 105 2.14 30.95 -7.95
N GLN A 106 2.76 30.74 -6.80
CA GLN A 106 4.19 30.50 -6.78
C GLN A 106 4.42 29.01 -6.98
N PRO A 107 5.34 28.60 -7.87
CA PRO A 107 5.78 27.22 -7.92
C PRO A 107 6.29 26.90 -6.51
N ILE A 108 5.64 25.93 -5.88
CA ILE A 108 6.25 25.26 -4.74
C ILE A 108 7.50 24.65 -5.36
N SER A 109 8.65 25.31 -5.13
CA SER A 109 9.94 24.70 -5.35
C SER A 109 9.80 23.30 -4.79
N GLU A 110 10.24 22.28 -5.55
CA GLU A 110 10.58 20.99 -4.99
C GLU A 110 11.69 21.18 -3.95
N GLU A 111 11.40 21.81 -2.84
CA GLU A 111 11.78 21.22 -1.60
C GLU A 111 11.18 19.81 -1.71
N LYS A 112 12.04 18.84 -2.04
CA LYS A 112 11.83 17.41 -1.73
C LYS A 112 10.99 17.45 -0.49
N THR A 113 9.71 17.13 -0.59
CA THR A 113 8.84 17.11 0.56
C THR A 113 9.52 16.09 1.45
N ARG A 114 10.45 16.58 2.25
CA ARG A 114 10.75 16.03 3.54
C ARG A 114 9.35 15.90 4.06
N THR A 115 8.82 14.68 3.96
CA THR A 115 7.63 14.30 4.68
C THR A 115 7.78 15.00 6.00
N LYS A 116 7.02 16.12 6.17
CA LYS A 116 6.99 16.80 7.45
C LYS A 116 6.78 15.65 8.39
N ARG A 117 7.78 15.38 9.25
CA ARG A 117 7.62 14.48 10.37
C ARG A 117 6.25 14.83 10.92
N VAL A 118 5.25 14.03 10.60
CA VAL A 118 4.00 14.06 11.33
C VAL A 118 4.44 13.63 12.71
N SER A 119 4.71 14.61 13.53
CA SER A 119 5.00 14.38 14.93
C SER A 119 3.66 13.97 15.51
N TYR A 120 3.48 12.69 15.76
CA TYR A 120 2.34 12.15 16.50
C TYR A 120 2.33 12.61 17.96
N LYS A 121 2.89 13.80 18.25
CA LYS A 121 2.96 14.40 19.59
C LYS A 121 1.62 14.87 20.14
N THR A 122 0.51 14.56 19.50
CA THR A 122 -0.80 14.88 20.06
C THR A 122 -1.51 13.60 20.45
N GLY A 123 -1.42 13.28 21.74
CA GLY A 123 -2.38 12.45 22.46
C GLY A 123 -2.64 11.04 21.86
N ARG A 124 -2.37 10.05 22.66
CA ARG A 124 -2.78 8.65 22.52
C ARG A 124 -4.29 8.56 22.39
N SER A 125 -4.88 9.00 21.23
CA SER A 125 -6.33 9.13 21.23
C SER A 125 -7.06 7.87 20.79
N ASP A 126 -6.56 7.04 19.86
CA ASP A 126 -7.43 5.96 19.36
C ASP A 126 -6.72 4.66 18.95
N VAL A 127 -5.41 4.57 19.03
CA VAL A 127 -4.68 3.34 18.72
C VAL A 127 -4.38 2.59 20.02
N PRO A 128 -4.94 1.37 20.23
CA PRO A 128 -4.71 0.60 21.43
C PRO A 128 -3.22 0.24 21.55
N SER A 129 -2.73 0.17 22.82
CA SER A 129 -1.38 -0.34 23.06
C SER A 129 -1.30 -1.80 22.66
N PRO A 130 -0.20 -2.25 22.03
CA PRO A 130 -0.02 -3.63 21.62
C PRO A 130 0.26 -4.54 22.84
N THR A 131 -0.77 -4.72 23.67
CA THR A 131 -0.69 -5.67 24.79
C THR A 131 -0.91 -7.10 24.30
N PRO A 132 -0.47 -8.13 25.07
CA PRO A 132 -0.76 -9.52 24.72
C PRO A 132 -2.25 -9.81 24.49
N GLN A 133 -3.13 -9.16 25.28
CA GLN A 133 -4.59 -9.32 25.16
C GLN A 133 -5.09 -8.73 23.85
N GLU A 134 -4.61 -7.55 23.46
CA GLU A 134 -4.97 -6.91 22.20
C GLU A 134 -4.50 -7.74 21.00
N VAL A 135 -3.25 -8.18 20.99
CA VAL A 135 -2.71 -9.02 19.92
C VAL A 135 -3.52 -10.31 19.78
N SER A 136 -3.86 -10.97 20.92
CA SER A 136 -4.71 -12.18 20.89
C SER A 136 -6.12 -11.91 20.37
N ALA A 137 -6.74 -10.80 20.76
CA ALA A 137 -8.07 -10.42 20.26
C ALA A 137 -8.07 -10.21 18.73
N TYR A 138 -7.03 -9.59 18.21
CA TYR A 138 -6.87 -9.42 16.76
C TYR A 138 -6.62 -10.73 16.03
N GLN A 139 -5.83 -11.65 16.60
CA GLN A 139 -5.65 -13.00 16.01
C GLN A 139 -6.98 -13.74 15.91
N LEU A 140 -7.78 -13.74 16.96
CA LEU A 140 -9.11 -14.35 16.93
C LEU A 140 -10.01 -13.71 15.86
N SER A 141 -9.93 -12.40 15.67
CA SER A 141 -10.65 -11.71 14.61
C SER A 141 -10.19 -12.12 13.21
N TRP A 142 -8.88 -12.35 13.01
CA TRP A 142 -8.34 -12.86 11.75
C TRP A 142 -8.80 -14.29 11.47
N ASP A 143 -8.75 -15.16 12.46
CA ASP A 143 -9.17 -16.55 12.34
C ASP A 143 -10.67 -16.69 12.05
N ALA A 144 -11.47 -15.70 12.43
CA ALA A 144 -12.89 -15.64 12.12
C ALA A 144 -13.20 -15.17 10.68
N MET A 145 -12.21 -14.67 9.94
CA MET A 145 -12.37 -14.26 8.54
C MET A 145 -12.06 -15.42 7.60
N ASP A 146 -13.10 -16.09 7.08
CA ASP A 146 -12.99 -17.27 6.23
C ASP A 146 -12.06 -17.06 5.03
N ASP A 147 -12.16 -15.93 4.35
CA ASP A 147 -11.36 -15.60 3.17
C ASP A 147 -9.84 -15.62 3.47
N TYR A 148 -9.44 -14.98 4.57
CA TYR A 148 -8.03 -14.92 4.97
C TYR A 148 -7.51 -16.28 5.43
N ARG A 149 -8.33 -17.04 6.16
CA ARG A 149 -7.98 -18.40 6.61
C ARG A 149 -7.76 -19.32 5.41
N GLU A 150 -8.65 -19.30 4.42
CA GLU A 150 -8.53 -20.11 3.22
C GLU A 150 -7.35 -19.67 2.34
N GLN A 151 -7.08 -18.38 2.23
CA GLN A 151 -5.89 -17.86 1.54
C GLN A 151 -4.59 -18.31 2.23
N GLU A 152 -4.52 -18.21 3.55
CA GLU A 152 -3.35 -18.67 4.31
C GLU A 152 -3.18 -20.20 4.21
N HIS A 153 -4.27 -20.95 4.26
CA HIS A 153 -4.25 -22.40 4.03
C HIS A 153 -3.73 -22.75 2.63
N ALA A 154 -4.19 -22.04 1.60
CA ALA A 154 -3.73 -22.24 0.22
C ALA A 154 -2.23 -21.93 0.08
N LEU A 155 -1.76 -20.84 0.69
CA LEU A 155 -0.34 -20.47 0.72
C LEU A 155 0.51 -21.52 1.46
N ASN A 156 0.08 -21.94 2.64
CA ASN A 156 0.80 -22.97 3.40
C ASN A 156 0.89 -24.29 2.61
N ARG A 157 -0.21 -24.69 1.97
CA ARG A 157 -0.21 -25.87 1.09
C ARG A 157 0.75 -25.70 -0.09
N LEU A 158 0.75 -24.53 -0.74
CA LEU A 158 1.64 -24.25 -1.85
C LEU A 158 3.11 -24.29 -1.43
N PHE A 159 3.47 -23.58 -0.37
CA PHE A 159 4.87 -23.39 0.03
C PHE A 159 5.47 -24.58 0.78
N PHE A 160 4.67 -25.36 1.52
CA PHE A 160 5.19 -26.48 2.32
C PHE A 160 4.91 -27.87 1.75
N THR A 161 3.89 -27.98 0.86
CA THR A 161 3.49 -29.31 0.38
C THR A 161 3.65 -29.46 -1.13
N LEU A 162 3.13 -28.53 -1.93
CA LEU A 162 3.08 -28.66 -3.38
C LEU A 162 4.39 -28.25 -4.05
N ALA A 163 5.00 -27.16 -3.58
CA ALA A 163 6.20 -26.58 -4.17
C ALA A 163 7.19 -26.10 -3.08
N PRO A 164 7.71 -26.98 -2.21
CA PRO A 164 8.51 -26.57 -1.06
C PRO A 164 9.89 -26.00 -1.43
N GLY A 165 10.48 -26.43 -2.56
CA GLY A 165 11.79 -25.98 -3.02
C GLY A 165 11.74 -24.83 -4.05
N ASN A 166 12.89 -24.27 -4.36
CA ASN A 166 13.06 -23.16 -5.30
C ASN A 166 14.00 -23.49 -6.47
N LYS A 167 13.99 -24.75 -6.90
CA LYS A 167 14.80 -25.25 -8.03
C LYS A 167 14.01 -25.26 -9.34
N ASP A 168 12.76 -25.67 -9.29
CA ASP A 168 11.88 -25.71 -10.45
C ASP A 168 11.27 -24.32 -10.72
N LEU A 169 11.45 -23.85 -11.96
CA LEU A 169 10.93 -22.55 -12.37
C LEU A 169 9.39 -22.49 -12.35
N ALA A 170 8.71 -23.59 -12.67
CA ALA A 170 7.25 -23.63 -12.65
C ALA A 170 6.72 -23.47 -11.22
N ASP A 171 7.34 -24.12 -10.24
CA ASP A 171 7.01 -23.97 -8.82
C ASP A 171 7.23 -22.54 -8.33
N ILE A 172 8.34 -21.92 -8.72
CA ILE A 172 8.63 -20.54 -8.39
C ILE A 172 7.60 -19.59 -9.03
N LEU A 173 7.24 -19.82 -10.31
CA LEU A 173 6.21 -19.03 -11.00
C LEU A 173 4.86 -19.11 -10.28
N LEU A 174 4.43 -20.27 -9.85
CA LEU A 174 3.21 -20.44 -9.08
C LEU A 174 3.26 -19.64 -7.76
N LYS A 175 4.35 -19.75 -7.01
CA LYS A 175 4.54 -19.00 -5.75
C LYS A 175 4.52 -17.50 -5.98
N VAL A 176 5.30 -16.98 -6.93
CA VAL A 176 5.35 -15.55 -7.25
C VAL A 176 4.00 -15.03 -7.69
N THR A 177 3.28 -15.75 -8.55
CA THR A 177 1.95 -15.37 -9.05
C THR A 177 0.94 -15.32 -7.91
N THR A 178 0.91 -16.36 -7.06
CA THR A 178 -0.03 -16.46 -5.94
C THR A 178 0.20 -15.34 -4.93
N LEU A 179 1.45 -15.10 -4.52
CA LEU A 179 1.77 -13.99 -3.61
C LEU A 179 1.43 -12.63 -4.22
N ASN A 180 1.74 -12.44 -5.52
CA ASN A 180 1.41 -11.18 -6.19
C ASN A 180 -0.09 -10.91 -6.18
N GLN A 181 -0.91 -11.93 -6.41
CA GLN A 181 -2.37 -11.80 -6.39
C GLN A 181 -2.91 -11.55 -4.98
N PHE A 182 -2.52 -12.36 -3.99
CA PHE A 182 -3.08 -12.27 -2.64
C PHE A 182 -2.63 -11.01 -1.89
N TYR A 183 -1.40 -10.55 -2.11
CA TYR A 183 -0.85 -9.39 -1.42
C TYR A 183 -0.82 -8.11 -2.29
N SER A 184 -1.33 -8.15 -3.51
CA SER A 184 -1.34 -7.00 -4.44
C SER A 184 0.03 -6.32 -4.55
N THR A 185 1.10 -7.13 -4.72
CA THR A 185 2.48 -6.64 -4.70
C THR A 185 2.90 -5.88 -5.97
N ASN A 186 1.98 -5.74 -6.93
CA ASN A 186 2.14 -4.95 -8.16
C ASN A 186 3.33 -5.39 -9.05
N ILE A 187 3.60 -6.70 -9.09
CA ILE A 187 4.58 -7.27 -9.99
C ILE A 187 3.92 -7.56 -11.35
N PHE A 188 4.18 -6.71 -12.34
CA PHE A 188 3.63 -6.86 -13.69
C PHE A 188 4.41 -7.86 -14.55
N SER A 189 5.64 -8.17 -14.17
CA SER A 189 6.54 -9.07 -14.92
C SER A 189 6.96 -10.24 -14.05
N ILE A 190 6.09 -11.24 -13.91
CA ILE A 190 6.28 -12.40 -13.03
C ILE A 190 7.48 -13.25 -13.44
N TYR A 191 7.62 -13.56 -14.75
CA TYR A 191 8.68 -14.45 -15.25
C TYR A 191 10.11 -13.99 -14.91
N PRO A 192 10.51 -12.72 -15.13
CA PRO A 192 11.84 -12.26 -14.72
C PRO A 192 12.09 -12.35 -13.23
N VAL A 193 11.08 -12.12 -12.39
CA VAL A 193 11.20 -12.27 -10.93
C VAL A 193 11.43 -13.72 -10.55
N ALA A 194 10.68 -14.66 -11.13
CA ALA A 194 10.86 -16.08 -10.88
C ALA A 194 12.24 -16.59 -11.36
N LYS A 195 12.70 -16.13 -12.53
CA LYS A 195 14.05 -16.45 -13.03
C LYS A 195 15.14 -15.89 -12.13
N HIS A 196 14.96 -14.71 -11.59
CA HIS A 196 15.88 -14.11 -10.63
C HIS A 196 15.97 -14.97 -9.37
N ILE A 197 14.85 -15.32 -8.77
CA ILE A 197 14.80 -16.19 -7.58
C ILE A 197 15.47 -17.55 -7.87
N GLN A 198 15.17 -18.17 -9.00
CA GLN A 198 15.79 -19.44 -9.40
C GLN A 198 17.32 -19.32 -9.46
N SER A 199 17.83 -18.22 -10.02
CA SER A 199 19.28 -18.01 -10.19
C SER A 199 20.04 -17.83 -8.87
N LEU A 200 19.36 -17.38 -7.81
CA LEU A 200 19.93 -17.18 -6.48
C LEU A 200 20.09 -18.49 -5.69
N GLN A 201 19.42 -19.58 -6.06
CA GLN A 201 19.48 -20.89 -5.37
C GLN A 201 19.25 -20.78 -3.85
N ILE A 202 18.15 -20.16 -3.46
CA ILE A 202 17.87 -19.60 -2.14
C ILE A 202 17.59 -20.61 -1.01
N ASP A 203 17.45 -21.89 -1.30
CA ASP A 203 16.91 -22.88 -0.33
C ASP A 203 17.75 -22.99 0.96
N ASP A 204 19.08 -23.00 0.85
CA ASP A 204 19.97 -23.09 2.01
C ASP A 204 19.92 -21.81 2.87
N GLN A 205 19.88 -20.64 2.25
CA GLN A 205 19.77 -19.35 2.94
C GLN A 205 18.41 -19.19 3.61
N LEU A 206 17.32 -19.66 2.97
CA LEU A 206 16.00 -19.71 3.58
C LEU A 206 15.97 -20.58 4.83
N ALA A 207 16.56 -21.79 4.75
CA ALA A 207 16.64 -22.70 5.90
C ALA A 207 17.49 -22.11 7.04
N ALA A 208 18.58 -21.41 6.71
CA ALA A 208 19.44 -20.75 7.68
C ALA A 208 18.82 -19.48 8.30
N GLY A 209 17.75 -18.94 7.71
CA GLY A 209 17.17 -17.67 8.14
C GLY A 209 18.07 -16.45 7.88
N ASP A 210 18.87 -16.51 6.81
CA ASP A 210 19.79 -15.44 6.42
C ASP A 210 19.04 -14.21 5.92
N CYS A 211 19.02 -13.16 6.72
CA CYS A 211 18.28 -11.92 6.42
C CYS A 211 18.78 -11.20 5.15
N THR A 212 20.02 -11.41 4.72
CA THR A 212 20.56 -10.78 3.50
C THR A 212 19.84 -11.26 2.25
N LEU A 213 19.22 -12.43 2.30
CA LEU A 213 18.47 -13.00 1.20
C LEU A 213 17.31 -12.11 0.73
N VAL A 214 16.67 -11.38 1.64
CA VAL A 214 15.58 -10.46 1.27
C VAL A 214 16.14 -9.33 0.40
N ASP A 215 17.33 -8.86 0.68
CA ASP A 215 17.99 -7.81 -0.11
C ASP A 215 18.41 -8.31 -1.49
N ASP A 216 18.79 -9.57 -1.60
CA ASP A 216 19.11 -10.21 -2.88
C ASP A 216 17.84 -10.41 -3.74
N ILE A 217 16.79 -10.96 -3.17
CA ILE A 217 15.52 -11.23 -3.88
C ILE A 217 14.84 -9.94 -4.33
N GLN A 218 14.88 -8.87 -3.54
CA GLN A 218 14.16 -7.64 -3.86
C GLN A 218 14.66 -6.92 -5.11
N VAL A 219 15.95 -7.08 -5.47
CA VAL A 219 16.59 -6.31 -6.54
C VAL A 219 16.51 -7.06 -7.86
N VAL A 220 15.51 -6.78 -8.66
CA VAL A 220 15.26 -7.48 -9.93
C VAL A 220 15.54 -6.58 -11.12
N ARG A 221 16.39 -7.06 -12.04
CA ARG A 221 16.66 -6.38 -13.30
C ARG A 221 15.61 -6.72 -14.35
N LEU A 222 14.81 -5.73 -14.75
CA LEU A 222 13.76 -5.85 -15.77
C LEU A 222 14.19 -5.09 -17.03
N LYS A 223 14.73 -5.77 -18.03
CA LYS A 223 15.34 -5.16 -19.23
C LYS A 223 16.39 -4.13 -18.82
N GLU A 224 16.13 -2.83 -19.06
CA GLU A 224 17.07 -1.74 -18.76
C GLU A 224 16.83 -1.08 -17.38
N LYS A 225 15.81 -1.52 -16.63
CA LYS A 225 15.43 -0.92 -15.34
C LYS A 225 15.61 -1.92 -14.20
N THR A 226 16.17 -1.46 -13.11
CA THR A 226 16.17 -2.20 -11.84
C THR A 226 14.92 -1.84 -11.06
N LYS A 227 14.23 -2.84 -10.53
CA LYS A 227 13.07 -2.69 -9.64
C LYS A 227 13.40 -3.28 -8.28
N HIS A 228 12.83 -2.66 -7.25
CA HIS A 228 12.96 -3.10 -5.88
C HIS A 228 11.59 -3.58 -5.38
N PHE A 229 11.49 -4.86 -5.08
CA PHE A 229 10.25 -5.51 -4.62
C PHE A 229 10.38 -5.93 -3.15
N TYR A 230 10.76 -5.00 -2.27
CA TYR A 230 11.10 -5.27 -0.87
C TYR A 230 10.00 -5.98 -0.10
N SER A 231 8.77 -5.45 -0.15
CA SER A 231 7.61 -6.07 0.50
C SER A 231 7.28 -7.47 -0.06
N PHE A 232 7.46 -7.68 -1.36
CA PHE A 232 7.31 -9.01 -1.96
C PHE A 232 8.40 -9.97 -1.47
N ALA A 233 9.66 -9.54 -1.47
CA ALA A 233 10.79 -10.37 -1.05
C ALA A 233 10.64 -10.83 0.40
N SER A 234 10.25 -9.92 1.32
CA SER A 234 9.99 -10.28 2.72
C SER A 234 8.85 -11.30 2.84
N LYS A 235 7.77 -11.16 2.08
CA LYS A 235 6.66 -12.11 2.05
C LYS A 235 7.08 -13.48 1.50
N TYR A 236 7.86 -13.48 0.41
CA TYR A 236 8.35 -14.72 -0.19
C TYR A 236 9.19 -15.52 0.81
N CYS A 237 10.15 -14.88 1.49
CA CYS A 237 10.96 -15.51 2.53
C CYS A 237 10.12 -15.95 3.74
N SER A 238 9.18 -15.12 4.18
CA SER A 238 8.30 -15.42 5.32
C SER A 238 7.41 -16.65 5.08
N HIS A 239 6.91 -16.84 3.85
CA HIS A 239 6.13 -18.05 3.53
C HIS A 239 6.96 -19.31 3.44
N HIS A 240 8.28 -19.23 3.29
CA HIS A 240 9.18 -20.37 3.38
C HIS A 240 9.66 -20.65 4.81
N ASN A 241 9.97 -19.59 5.57
CA ASN A 241 10.48 -19.70 6.94
C ASN A 241 9.91 -18.56 7.81
N PRO A 242 8.66 -18.70 8.29
CA PRO A 242 7.97 -17.65 9.05
C PRO A 242 8.63 -17.32 10.41
N GLU A 243 9.39 -18.24 10.98
CA GLU A 243 10.12 -18.05 12.23
C GLU A 243 11.29 -17.07 12.05
N ALA A 244 11.95 -17.13 10.89
CA ALA A 244 13.13 -16.33 10.62
C ALA A 244 12.83 -14.99 9.92
N PHE A 245 11.76 -14.93 9.09
CA PHE A 245 11.50 -13.81 8.22
C PHE A 245 10.15 -13.14 8.51
N PRO A 246 10.11 -12.07 9.33
CA PRO A 246 8.91 -11.26 9.47
C PRO A 246 8.56 -10.54 8.17
N ILE A 247 7.27 -10.35 7.93
CA ILE A 247 6.78 -9.61 6.76
C ILE A 247 7.00 -8.11 6.97
N TYR A 248 7.60 -7.46 5.97
CA TYR A 248 7.62 -6.01 5.85
C TYR A 248 6.54 -5.56 4.86
N ASP A 249 5.70 -4.64 5.30
CA ASP A 249 4.78 -3.91 4.42
C ASP A 249 4.54 -2.47 4.94
N SER A 250 3.68 -1.73 4.25
CA SER A 250 3.39 -0.34 4.61
C SER A 250 2.69 -0.19 5.97
N TYR A 251 1.92 -1.20 6.39
CA TYR A 251 1.23 -1.17 7.69
C TYR A 251 2.22 -1.38 8.83
N VAL A 252 3.09 -2.37 8.72
CA VAL A 252 4.16 -2.63 9.68
C VAL A 252 5.09 -1.41 9.79
N ASP A 253 5.47 -0.80 8.67
CA ASP A 253 6.26 0.44 8.64
C ASP A 253 5.57 1.57 9.42
N GLU A 254 4.29 1.79 9.18
CA GLU A 254 3.51 2.85 9.82
C GLU A 254 3.36 2.63 11.33
N VAL A 255 3.04 1.41 11.74
CA VAL A 255 2.88 1.05 13.15
C VAL A 255 4.18 1.20 13.92
N LEU A 256 5.30 0.70 13.39
CA LEU A 256 6.59 0.84 14.04
C LEU A 256 6.99 2.31 14.20
N ARG A 257 6.72 3.15 13.19
CA ARG A 257 6.97 4.60 13.29
C ARG A 257 6.05 5.28 14.32
N TYR A 258 4.77 4.91 14.31
CA TYR A 258 3.80 5.44 15.28
C TYR A 258 4.24 5.16 16.70
N PHE A 259 4.50 3.92 17.07
CA PHE A 259 4.89 3.55 18.43
C PHE A 259 6.30 4.00 18.80
N ARG A 260 7.23 4.17 17.84
CA ARG A 260 8.48 4.88 18.07
C ARG A 260 8.22 6.32 18.55
N ASP A 261 7.31 7.02 17.90
CA ASP A 261 7.07 8.45 18.15
C ASP A 261 6.19 8.68 19.40
N VAL A 262 5.30 7.75 19.74
CA VAL A 262 4.37 7.84 20.88
C VAL A 262 5.00 7.26 22.16
N ASP A 263 5.46 6.03 22.11
CA ASP A 263 5.91 5.28 23.30
C ASP A 263 7.44 5.24 23.42
N GLY A 264 8.18 5.59 22.37
CA GLY A 264 9.63 5.63 22.40
C GLY A 264 10.30 4.27 22.60
N PHE A 265 9.66 3.16 22.13
CA PHE A 265 10.13 1.80 22.38
C PHE A 265 11.56 1.54 21.89
N THR A 266 11.99 2.26 20.85
CA THR A 266 13.39 2.30 20.38
C THR A 266 13.62 3.50 19.46
N THR A 267 14.88 3.86 19.23
CA THR A 267 15.25 4.94 18.33
C THR A 267 15.74 4.39 17.00
N PHE A 268 15.14 4.82 15.90
CA PHE A 268 15.57 4.49 14.55
C PHE A 268 15.13 5.57 13.56
N ARG A 269 15.84 5.65 12.43
CA ARG A 269 15.44 6.48 11.28
C ARG A 269 14.46 5.69 10.42
N THR A 270 13.49 6.33 9.81
CA THR A 270 12.55 5.66 8.90
C THR A 270 13.23 4.89 7.77
N SER A 271 14.38 5.36 7.29
CA SER A 271 15.17 4.66 6.27
C SER A 271 15.75 3.32 6.74
N GLU A 272 15.96 3.11 8.05
CA GLU A 272 16.47 1.86 8.59
C GLU A 272 15.46 0.70 8.48
N LEU A 273 14.16 1.01 8.34
CA LEU A 273 13.14 0.00 8.04
C LEU A 273 13.25 -0.57 6.62
N LYS A 274 14.08 0.02 5.74
CA LYS A 274 14.35 -0.48 4.39
C LYS A 274 15.59 -1.37 4.31
N ASP A 275 16.33 -1.50 5.40
CA ASP A 275 17.35 -2.51 5.63
C ASP A 275 16.69 -3.67 6.39
N TYR A 276 16.66 -4.85 5.80
CA TYR A 276 15.85 -5.93 6.34
C TYR A 276 16.37 -6.44 7.70
N SER A 277 17.68 -6.49 7.89
CA SER A 277 18.28 -6.88 9.16
C SER A 277 17.93 -5.90 10.28
N ARG A 278 18.00 -4.60 9.96
CA ARG A 278 17.60 -3.54 10.91
C ARG A 278 16.10 -3.55 11.17
N PHE A 279 15.28 -3.77 10.16
CA PHE A 279 13.83 -3.93 10.34
C PHE A 279 13.50 -5.06 11.34
N LYS A 280 14.11 -6.24 11.15
CA LYS A 280 13.95 -7.38 12.07
C LYS A 280 14.38 -7.05 13.50
N GLU A 281 15.53 -6.38 13.68
CA GLU A 281 15.98 -5.93 15.00
C GLU A 281 14.98 -4.96 15.65
N ILE A 282 14.45 -4.00 14.89
CA ILE A 282 13.46 -3.05 15.38
C ILE A 282 12.18 -3.77 15.80
N LEU A 283 11.73 -4.74 15.00
CA LEU A 283 10.54 -5.55 15.32
C LEU A 283 10.76 -6.42 16.57
N LEU A 284 11.95 -6.98 16.77
CA LEU A 284 12.31 -7.71 17.98
C LEU A 284 12.30 -6.81 19.22
N LYS A 285 12.78 -5.57 19.11
CA LYS A 285 12.71 -4.57 20.18
C LYS A 285 11.27 -4.17 20.48
N PHE A 286 10.43 -4.04 19.46
CA PHE A 286 8.99 -3.81 19.61
C PHE A 286 8.35 -4.97 20.39
N ARG A 287 8.62 -6.21 19.99
CA ARG A 287 8.13 -7.42 20.66
C ARG A 287 8.50 -7.42 22.16
N SER A 288 9.76 -7.16 22.47
CA SER A 288 10.25 -7.16 23.85
C SER A 288 9.70 -6.01 24.68
N PHE A 289 9.59 -4.81 24.11
CA PHE A 289 9.08 -3.64 24.82
C PHE A 289 7.63 -3.80 25.28
N TYR A 290 6.79 -4.50 24.48
CA TYR A 290 5.38 -4.71 24.81
C TYR A 290 5.09 -6.08 25.46
N GLY A 291 6.12 -6.87 25.80
CA GLY A 291 5.95 -8.18 26.45
C GLY A 291 5.24 -9.19 25.55
N LEU A 292 5.57 -9.19 24.24
CA LEU A 292 4.93 -10.03 23.23
C LEU A 292 5.75 -11.27 22.87
N GLU A 293 6.65 -11.73 23.75
CA GLU A 293 7.57 -12.85 23.48
C GLU A 293 6.83 -14.17 23.24
N GLN A 294 5.60 -14.30 23.71
CA GLN A 294 4.74 -15.47 23.47
C GLN A 294 4.25 -15.58 22.03
N PHE A 295 4.35 -14.51 21.24
CA PHE A 295 3.94 -14.48 19.85
C PHE A 295 5.14 -14.62 18.93
N THR A 296 4.95 -15.34 17.82
CA THR A 296 5.91 -15.39 16.70
C THR A 296 5.98 -14.04 16.00
N LEU A 297 7.07 -13.80 15.25
CA LEU A 297 7.19 -12.57 14.47
C LEU A 297 6.08 -12.45 13.41
N LYS A 298 5.63 -13.57 12.84
CA LYS A 298 4.51 -13.62 11.90
C LYS A 298 3.17 -13.24 12.54
N GLU A 299 2.95 -13.59 13.78
CA GLU A 299 1.74 -13.20 14.52
C GLU A 299 1.77 -11.72 14.90
N ILE A 300 2.96 -11.18 15.19
CA ILE A 300 3.14 -9.76 15.49
C ILE A 300 2.95 -8.91 14.22
N ASP A 301 3.41 -9.34 13.06
CA ASP A 301 3.25 -8.58 11.82
C ASP A 301 1.80 -8.54 11.30
N LYS A 302 0.94 -9.44 11.77
CA LYS A 302 -0.52 -9.40 11.51
C LYS A 302 -1.24 -8.31 12.32
N TYR A 303 -0.77 -7.97 13.52
CA TYR A 303 -1.38 -6.97 14.40
C TYR A 303 -1.50 -5.58 13.74
N PRO A 304 -0.46 -5.02 13.07
CA PRO A 304 -0.56 -3.76 12.36
C PRO A 304 -1.67 -3.70 11.31
N SER A 305 -1.86 -4.78 10.58
CA SER A 305 -2.83 -4.86 9.50
C SER A 305 -4.28 -4.75 9.97
N SER A 306 -4.53 -4.92 11.25
CA SER A 306 -5.85 -4.93 11.86
C SER A 306 -6.22 -3.63 12.59
N LEU A 307 -5.34 -2.61 12.63
CA LEU A 307 -5.61 -1.34 13.28
C LEU A 307 -6.41 -0.40 12.36
N PRO A 308 -7.75 -0.25 12.53
CA PRO A 308 -8.59 0.56 11.63
C PRO A 308 -8.18 2.03 11.62
N GLN A 309 -7.65 2.53 12.74
CA GLN A 309 -7.26 3.93 12.94
C GLN A 309 -6.05 4.33 12.08
N LEU A 310 -5.18 3.36 11.74
CA LEU A 310 -4.07 3.57 10.83
C LEU A 310 -4.44 3.28 9.36
N ARG A 311 -5.66 2.76 9.11
CA ARG A 311 -6.17 2.47 7.76
C ARG A 311 -6.59 3.72 6.98
N HIS A 312 -6.61 4.91 7.55
CA HIS A 312 -7.03 6.14 6.87
C HIS A 312 -6.19 6.54 5.65
N HIS A 313 -5.11 5.82 5.35
CA HIS A 313 -4.32 6.05 4.15
C HIS A 313 -4.33 4.92 3.11
N TYR A 314 -4.88 3.74 3.43
CA TYR A 314 -4.99 2.62 2.48
C TYR A 314 -6.25 1.81 2.77
N GLN A 315 -7.30 2.04 1.99
CA GLN A 315 -8.43 1.11 1.95
C GLN A 315 -7.97 -0.21 1.33
N MET A 316 -7.93 -1.27 2.13
CA MET A 316 -8.03 -2.63 1.59
C MET A 316 -9.43 -2.80 0.97
N PRO A 317 -9.57 -3.46 -0.18
CA PRO A 317 -10.89 -3.86 -0.64
C PRO A 317 -11.51 -4.75 0.43
N GLN A 318 -12.61 -4.29 1.02
CA GLN A 318 -13.48 -5.19 1.77
C GLN A 318 -14.04 -6.15 0.72
N GLY A 319 -13.60 -7.42 0.78
CA GLY A 319 -14.24 -8.50 0.05
C GLY A 319 -15.66 -8.66 0.56
N GLY A 320 -16.57 -7.86 0.03
CA GLY A 320 -18.00 -8.06 0.15
C GLY A 320 -18.41 -8.97 -0.99
N ILE A 321 -18.62 -10.23 -0.69
CA ILE A 321 -19.36 -11.14 -1.56
C ILE A 321 -20.84 -10.79 -1.40
N HIS A 322 -21.45 -10.40 -2.48
CA HIS A 322 -22.87 -10.70 -2.77
C HIS A 322 -22.97 -11.29 -4.15
#